data_d64c9fc1663d329e92e963b7acf91f93
#
_entry.id   d64c9fc1663d329e92e963b7acf91f93
#
_cell.length_a   1.000
_cell.length_b   1.000
_cell.length_c   1.000
_cell.angle_alpha   90.00
_cell.angle_beta   90.00
_cell.angle_gamma   90.00
#
_symmetry.space_group_name_H-M   'P 1'
#
loop_
_entity.id
_entity.type
_entity.pdbx_description
1 polymer ?
#
loop_
_entity_poly.entity_id
_entity_poly.type
_entity_poly.pdbx_seq_one_letter_code
_entity_poly.pdbx_strand_id
1 'polypeptide(L)'
;PDDIVSPKDGAEDLWAFWEQSLKELAEVEPEYKITLVPKLSGSVRDVYEVEMKSWGGETIRGYWAVPKAQGKYPVVVTYMGYAARTWAPNANRNGDRCEFILSIRGQGLNTPYNTYGEWMCYGLDNKAHYYYRGAFMDTIRAIDFVLSQDVTDPRCVLLEGGSQGGALTLAAASLDKRVAGAAPYVPFLGDFRDYFEIVDWPGNKFFAEAINLGISREQMYQTL
;
A
#
# COMPACT_ATOMS: atom_id res chain seq x y z
N PRO A 1 23.26 12.44 15.74
CA PRO A 1 21.85 12.16 15.37
C PRO A 1 20.88 13.10 16.10
N ASP A 2 21.24 13.61 17.27
CA ASP A 2 20.36 14.42 18.12
C ASP A 2 20.16 15.87 17.61
N ASP A 3 20.91 16.27 16.60
CA ASP A 3 20.88 17.62 16.02
C ASP A 3 20.01 17.71 14.74
N ILE A 4 19.41 16.60 14.32
CA ILE A 4 18.51 16.58 13.14
C ILE A 4 17.11 17.00 13.62
N VAL A 5 16.76 18.24 13.33
CA VAL A 5 15.40 18.76 13.55
C VAL A 5 14.67 18.71 12.22
N SER A 6 13.70 17.81 12.11
CA SER A 6 12.81 17.78 10.93
C SER A 6 11.97 19.06 10.92
N PRO A 7 11.92 19.81 9.79
CA PRO A 7 10.99 20.92 9.68
C PRO A 7 9.55 20.40 9.83
N LYS A 8 8.72 21.14 10.53
CA LYS A 8 7.28 20.85 10.63
C LYS A 8 6.57 21.54 9.47
N ASP A 9 6.79 21.02 8.27
CA ASP A 9 6.32 21.55 7.00
C ASP A 9 5.16 20.76 6.39
N GLY A 10 4.53 19.90 7.18
CA GLY A 10 3.31 19.18 6.77
C GLY A 10 2.19 20.16 6.40
N ALA A 11 1.44 19.84 5.33
CA ALA A 11 0.32 20.66 4.88
C ALA A 11 -0.72 20.87 6.00
N GLU A 12 -1.27 22.07 6.11
CA GLU A 12 -2.25 22.42 7.14
C GLU A 12 -3.50 21.53 7.11
N ASP A 13 -3.87 21.05 5.91
CA ASP A 13 -5.04 20.21 5.68
C ASP A 13 -4.72 18.69 5.69
N LEU A 14 -3.51 18.29 6.05
CA LEU A 14 -3.03 16.90 5.98
C LEU A 14 -4.03 15.89 6.57
N TRP A 15 -4.45 16.11 7.81
CA TRP A 15 -5.36 15.18 8.48
C TRP A 15 -6.78 15.23 7.90
N ALA A 16 -7.29 16.41 7.58
CA ALA A 16 -8.60 16.55 6.96
C ALA A 16 -8.66 15.85 5.59
N PHE A 17 -7.60 15.92 4.80
CA PHE A 17 -7.48 15.24 3.51
C PHE A 17 -7.52 13.71 3.66
N TRP A 18 -6.77 13.15 4.63
CA TRP A 18 -6.75 11.71 4.84
C TRP A 18 -8.02 11.20 5.50
N GLU A 19 -8.62 11.94 6.43
CA GLU A 19 -9.93 11.60 7.01
C GLU A 19 -11.02 11.55 5.93
N GLN A 20 -11.01 12.49 4.98
CA GLN A 20 -11.93 12.47 3.85
C GLN A 20 -11.67 11.25 2.96
N SER A 21 -10.41 10.92 2.69
CA SER A 21 -10.04 9.75 1.89
C SER A 21 -10.51 8.43 2.52
N LEU A 22 -10.38 8.31 3.85
CA LEU A 22 -10.88 7.17 4.60
C LEU A 22 -12.41 7.06 4.57
N LYS A 23 -13.14 8.20 4.66
CA LYS A 23 -14.60 8.22 4.52
C LYS A 23 -15.03 7.74 3.13
N GLU A 24 -14.39 8.26 2.08
CA GLU A 24 -14.67 7.83 0.70
C GLU A 24 -14.38 6.34 0.49
N LEU A 25 -13.30 5.80 1.09
CA LEU A 25 -13.03 4.37 1.06
C LEU A 25 -14.13 3.57 1.77
N ALA A 26 -14.60 4.04 2.92
CA ALA A 26 -15.64 3.36 3.69
C ALA A 26 -16.98 3.25 2.95
N GLU A 27 -17.27 4.16 2.00
CA GLU A 27 -18.47 4.13 1.16
C GLU A 27 -18.39 3.07 0.05
N VAL A 28 -17.21 2.51 -0.21
CA VAL A 28 -17.02 1.48 -1.24
C VAL A 28 -17.19 0.09 -0.63
N GLU A 29 -18.23 -0.65 -1.06
CA GLU A 29 -18.39 -2.06 -0.72
C GLU A 29 -17.17 -2.86 -1.22
N PRO A 30 -16.51 -3.65 -0.35
CA PRO A 30 -15.25 -4.31 -0.71
C PRO A 30 -15.41 -5.47 -1.71
N GLU A 31 -16.58 -6.08 -1.83
CA GLU A 31 -16.90 -7.18 -2.76
C GLU A 31 -15.81 -8.28 -2.77
N TYR A 32 -15.43 -8.79 -1.59
CA TYR A 32 -14.36 -9.77 -1.48
C TYR A 32 -14.64 -11.04 -2.28
N LYS A 33 -13.72 -11.39 -3.17
CA LYS A 33 -13.71 -12.66 -3.89
C LYS A 33 -12.42 -13.41 -3.54
N ILE A 34 -12.56 -14.54 -2.86
CA ILE A 34 -11.47 -15.34 -2.34
C ILE A 34 -11.44 -16.66 -3.11
N THR A 35 -10.38 -16.91 -3.86
CA THR A 35 -10.25 -18.09 -4.74
C THR A 35 -9.04 -18.91 -4.34
N LEU A 36 -9.23 -20.17 -3.96
CA LEU A 36 -8.13 -21.10 -3.67
C LEU A 36 -7.23 -21.26 -4.90
N VAL A 37 -5.93 -21.20 -4.68
CA VAL A 37 -4.91 -21.44 -5.72
C VAL A 37 -4.14 -22.73 -5.38
N PRO A 38 -4.62 -23.91 -5.83
CA PRO A 38 -4.02 -25.20 -5.42
C PRO A 38 -2.54 -25.33 -5.76
N LYS A 39 -2.11 -24.72 -6.88
CA LYS A 39 -0.69 -24.75 -7.31
C LYS A 39 0.25 -23.99 -6.38
N LEU A 40 -0.27 -23.03 -5.61
CA LEU A 40 0.48 -22.23 -4.65
C LEU A 40 0.30 -22.73 -3.22
N SER A 41 -0.70 -23.57 -2.97
CA SER A 41 -0.98 -24.20 -1.67
C SER A 41 0.03 -25.32 -1.37
N GLY A 42 0.29 -25.52 -0.09
CA GLY A 42 1.27 -26.51 0.39
C GLY A 42 0.75 -27.42 1.49
N SER A 43 1.65 -28.09 2.18
CA SER A 43 1.31 -28.99 3.28
C SER A 43 0.90 -28.25 4.56
N VAL A 44 1.37 -27.00 4.74
CA VAL A 44 1.20 -26.23 5.97
C VAL A 44 0.08 -25.19 5.82
N ARG A 45 0.00 -24.50 4.68
CA ARG A 45 -0.95 -23.43 4.42
C ARG A 45 -1.66 -23.61 3.07
N ASP A 46 -2.89 -23.15 3.00
CA ASP A 46 -3.56 -22.88 1.73
C ASP A 46 -3.31 -21.45 1.28
N VAL A 47 -3.18 -21.24 -0.03
CA VAL A 47 -2.99 -19.93 -0.64
C VAL A 47 -4.19 -19.61 -1.51
N TYR A 48 -4.72 -18.42 -1.31
CA TYR A 48 -5.84 -17.87 -2.05
C TYR A 48 -5.39 -16.63 -2.82
N GLU A 49 -5.94 -16.43 -4.00
CA GLU A 49 -5.98 -15.13 -4.64
C GLU A 49 -7.22 -14.38 -4.16
N VAL A 50 -7.04 -13.14 -3.78
CA VAL A 50 -8.11 -12.26 -3.28
C VAL A 50 -8.26 -11.11 -4.25
N GLU A 51 -9.50 -10.87 -4.69
CA GLU A 51 -9.90 -9.64 -5.39
C GLU A 51 -10.82 -8.85 -4.44
N MET A 52 -10.68 -7.52 -4.46
CA MET A 52 -11.52 -6.63 -3.65
C MET A 52 -11.61 -5.24 -4.26
N LYS A 53 -12.72 -4.55 -3.96
CA LYS A 53 -12.89 -3.14 -4.34
C LYS A 53 -12.24 -2.23 -3.31
N SER A 54 -11.54 -1.23 -3.82
CA SER A 54 -10.86 -0.20 -3.03
C SER A 54 -11.36 1.19 -3.43
N TRP A 55 -10.72 2.22 -2.91
CA TRP A 55 -11.06 3.61 -3.14
C TRP A 55 -11.26 3.93 -4.63
N GLY A 56 -12.36 4.62 -4.93
CA GLY A 56 -12.78 4.93 -6.31
C GLY A 56 -13.35 3.73 -7.07
N GLY A 57 -13.67 2.62 -6.40
CA GLY A 57 -14.20 1.39 -7.03
C GLY A 57 -13.13 0.56 -7.76
N GLU A 58 -11.85 0.92 -7.62
CA GLU A 58 -10.73 0.19 -8.22
C GLU A 58 -10.66 -1.25 -7.71
N THR A 59 -10.39 -2.20 -8.58
CA THR A 59 -10.19 -3.60 -8.18
C THR A 59 -8.72 -3.86 -7.89
N ILE A 60 -8.42 -4.20 -6.65
CA ILE A 60 -7.08 -4.58 -6.22
C ILE A 60 -7.03 -6.06 -5.85
N ARG A 61 -5.81 -6.63 -5.83
CA ARG A 61 -5.59 -8.06 -5.65
C ARG A 61 -4.46 -8.33 -4.68
N GLY A 62 -4.46 -9.54 -4.12
CA GLY A 62 -3.37 -10.02 -3.29
C GLY A 62 -3.38 -11.54 -3.14
N TYR A 63 -2.30 -12.07 -2.56
CA TYR A 63 -2.24 -13.47 -2.14
C TYR A 63 -2.41 -13.57 -0.63
N TRP A 64 -3.33 -14.42 -0.22
CA TRP A 64 -3.66 -14.72 1.16
C TRP A 64 -3.27 -16.15 1.52
N ALA A 65 -2.33 -16.33 2.44
CA ALA A 65 -1.90 -17.64 2.92
C ALA A 65 -2.42 -17.88 4.33
N VAL A 66 -3.11 -19.01 4.51
CA VAL A 66 -3.83 -19.39 5.75
C VAL A 66 -3.34 -20.74 6.24
N PRO A 67 -2.95 -20.90 7.53
CA PRO A 67 -2.65 -22.18 8.09
C PRO A 67 -3.82 -23.16 7.97
N LYS A 68 -3.52 -24.43 7.65
CA LYS A 68 -4.54 -25.50 7.56
C LYS A 68 -5.03 -25.96 8.92
N ALA A 69 -4.24 -25.78 9.97
CA ALA A 69 -4.64 -26.06 11.33
C ALA A 69 -5.72 -25.05 11.77
N GLN A 70 -6.66 -25.51 12.58
CA GLN A 70 -7.68 -24.61 13.14
C GLN A 70 -7.06 -23.68 14.19
N GLY A 71 -7.47 -22.41 14.16
CA GLY A 71 -7.01 -21.43 15.14
C GLY A 71 -7.26 -20.00 14.70
N LYS A 72 -6.91 -19.06 15.57
CA LYS A 72 -6.76 -17.65 15.25
C LYS A 72 -5.29 -17.30 15.21
N TYR A 73 -4.89 -16.56 14.21
CA TYR A 73 -3.48 -16.33 13.92
C TYR A 73 -3.16 -14.84 13.82
N PRO A 74 -1.96 -14.44 14.25
CA PRO A 74 -1.41 -13.15 13.86
C PRO A 74 -1.34 -13.07 12.33
N VAL A 75 -1.42 -11.86 11.81
CA VAL A 75 -1.36 -11.61 10.37
C VAL A 75 -0.20 -10.67 10.07
N VAL A 76 0.57 -11.00 9.05
CA VAL A 76 1.54 -10.10 8.43
C VAL A 76 0.99 -9.66 7.07
N VAL A 77 0.79 -8.35 6.91
CA VAL A 77 0.45 -7.72 5.62
C VAL A 77 1.71 -7.13 5.03
N THR A 78 2.08 -7.60 3.84
CA THR A 78 3.28 -7.15 3.13
C THR A 78 2.90 -6.24 1.97
N TYR A 79 3.49 -5.05 1.93
CA TYR A 79 3.37 -4.10 0.84
C TYR A 79 4.60 -4.14 -0.05
N MET A 80 4.37 -4.21 -1.35
CA MET A 80 5.43 -4.42 -2.34
C MET A 80 6.19 -3.14 -2.67
N GLY A 81 7.47 -3.29 -3.02
CA GLY A 81 8.28 -2.22 -3.61
C GLY A 81 7.76 -1.80 -4.99
N TYR A 82 8.22 -0.64 -5.46
CA TYR A 82 7.83 -0.10 -6.77
C TYR A 82 8.16 -1.07 -7.90
N ALA A 83 7.18 -1.31 -8.77
CA ALA A 83 7.29 -2.21 -9.92
C ALA A 83 7.78 -3.63 -9.59
N ALA A 84 7.71 -4.05 -8.33
CA ALA A 84 8.07 -5.40 -7.93
C ALA A 84 7.14 -6.43 -8.60
N ARG A 85 7.73 -7.57 -9.00
CA ARG A 85 6.92 -8.72 -9.40
C ARG A 85 6.22 -9.27 -8.16
N THR A 86 4.94 -9.61 -8.30
CA THR A 86 4.23 -10.27 -7.21
C THR A 86 4.80 -11.65 -6.93
N TRP A 87 4.69 -12.07 -5.66
CA TRP A 87 5.01 -13.42 -5.22
C TRP A 87 3.91 -13.89 -4.26
N ALA A 88 3.77 -15.19 -4.16
CA ALA A 88 2.90 -15.79 -3.16
C ALA A 88 3.70 -16.15 -1.90
N PRO A 89 3.08 -16.12 -0.70
CA PRO A 89 3.70 -16.63 0.51
C PRO A 89 4.10 -18.11 0.37
N ASN A 90 5.20 -18.53 1.03
CA ASN A 90 5.61 -19.92 1.01
C ASN A 90 4.65 -20.79 1.82
N ALA A 91 3.85 -21.59 1.14
CA ALA A 91 2.80 -22.41 1.75
C ALA A 91 3.29 -23.62 2.57
N ASN A 92 4.58 -23.92 2.55
CA ASN A 92 5.20 -25.02 3.34
C ASN A 92 5.93 -24.52 4.60
N ARG A 93 5.78 -23.22 4.93
CA ARG A 93 6.40 -22.59 6.11
C ARG A 93 5.37 -21.73 6.85
N ASN A 94 5.78 -21.21 8.02
CA ASN A 94 5.04 -20.20 8.78
C ASN A 94 3.60 -20.63 9.10
N GLY A 95 3.42 -21.85 9.62
CA GLY A 95 2.12 -22.35 10.05
C GLY A 95 1.57 -21.67 11.33
N ASP A 96 2.32 -20.73 11.87
CA ASP A 96 2.02 -19.96 13.07
C ASP A 96 1.36 -18.60 12.79
N ARG A 97 1.20 -18.24 11.50
CA ARG A 97 0.60 -16.95 11.09
C ARG A 97 -0.05 -17.02 9.72
N CYS A 98 -0.95 -16.08 9.48
CA CYS A 98 -1.43 -15.74 8.15
C CYS A 98 -0.51 -14.68 7.50
N GLU A 99 -0.44 -14.68 6.18
CA GLU A 99 0.32 -13.69 5.41
C GLU A 99 -0.52 -13.18 4.24
N PHE A 100 -0.62 -11.86 4.09
CA PHE A 100 -1.29 -11.23 2.96
C PHE A 100 -0.31 -10.34 2.20
N ILE A 101 -0.06 -10.66 0.94
CA ILE A 101 0.79 -9.85 0.05
C ILE A 101 -0.11 -9.05 -0.87
N LEU A 102 -0.16 -7.75 -0.64
CA LEU A 102 -0.98 -6.83 -1.43
C LEU A 102 -0.27 -6.44 -2.72
N SER A 103 -1.00 -6.51 -3.81
CA SER A 103 -0.74 -5.80 -5.06
C SER A 103 -1.64 -4.57 -5.11
N ILE A 104 -1.06 -3.38 -4.97
CA ILE A 104 -1.81 -2.12 -5.08
C ILE A 104 -2.26 -1.88 -6.52
N ARG A 105 -3.13 -0.89 -6.72
CA ARG A 105 -3.65 -0.53 -8.05
C ARG A 105 -2.57 -0.44 -9.13
N GLY A 106 -2.79 -1.03 -10.28
CA GLY A 106 -1.89 -1.01 -11.44
C GLY A 106 -0.56 -1.77 -11.28
N GLN A 107 -0.20 -2.27 -10.09
CA GLN A 107 1.07 -2.96 -9.84
C GLN A 107 0.86 -4.44 -9.45
N GLY A 108 1.92 -5.24 -9.52
CA GLY A 108 1.88 -6.66 -9.15
C GLY A 108 0.85 -7.45 -9.96
N LEU A 109 -0.12 -8.10 -9.30
CA LEU A 109 -1.24 -8.80 -9.94
C LEU A 109 -2.15 -7.87 -10.75
N ASN A 110 -2.12 -6.56 -10.47
CA ASN A 110 -2.92 -5.57 -11.18
C ASN A 110 -2.22 -4.96 -12.40
N THR A 111 -0.97 -5.32 -12.68
CA THR A 111 -0.23 -4.79 -13.84
C THR A 111 -0.96 -4.96 -15.18
N PRO A 112 -1.65 -6.08 -15.47
CA PRO A 112 -2.42 -6.21 -16.70
C PRO A 112 -3.60 -5.24 -16.84
N TYR A 113 -4.01 -4.63 -15.75
CA TYR A 113 -5.14 -3.69 -15.66
C TYR A 113 -4.68 -2.25 -15.41
N ASN A 114 -3.38 -1.97 -15.54
CA ASN A 114 -2.83 -0.64 -15.32
C ASN A 114 -3.35 0.36 -16.35
N THR A 115 -4.04 1.40 -15.87
CA THR A 115 -4.53 2.53 -16.65
C THR A 115 -3.80 3.84 -16.32
N TYR A 116 -2.84 3.81 -15.40
CA TYR A 116 -2.16 4.99 -14.86
C TYR A 116 -0.90 5.38 -15.66
N GLY A 117 -0.41 4.50 -16.55
CA GLY A 117 0.87 4.73 -17.21
C GLY A 117 2.04 4.69 -16.21
N GLU A 118 2.75 5.80 -16.06
CA GLU A 118 3.79 5.96 -15.03
C GLU A 118 3.13 6.30 -13.68
N TRP A 119 3.06 5.33 -12.79
CA TRP A 119 2.33 5.44 -11.52
C TRP A 119 2.75 6.64 -10.67
N MET A 120 4.06 6.90 -10.54
CA MET A 120 4.57 7.98 -9.68
C MET A 120 4.09 9.36 -10.11
N CYS A 121 3.86 9.55 -11.40
CA CYS A 121 3.53 10.85 -11.98
C CYS A 121 2.03 11.04 -12.28
N TYR A 122 1.23 9.99 -12.16
CA TYR A 122 -0.19 10.07 -12.48
C TYR A 122 -0.94 10.99 -11.51
N GLY A 123 -1.59 12.02 -12.02
CA GLY A 123 -2.34 13.00 -11.24
C GLY A 123 -1.47 13.98 -10.46
N LEU A 124 -0.24 14.23 -10.94
CA LEU A 124 0.75 15.08 -10.28
C LEU A 124 0.33 16.55 -10.16
N ASP A 125 -0.66 16.99 -10.92
CA ASP A 125 -1.24 18.31 -10.89
C ASP A 125 -2.29 18.52 -9.79
N ASN A 126 -2.78 17.43 -9.16
CA ASN A 126 -3.84 17.55 -8.18
C ASN A 126 -3.80 16.38 -7.15
N LYS A 127 -3.53 16.70 -5.89
CA LYS A 127 -3.47 15.72 -4.79
C LYS A 127 -4.75 14.87 -4.67
N ALA A 128 -5.93 15.39 -5.07
CA ALA A 128 -7.17 14.62 -5.03
C ALA A 128 -7.20 13.44 -6.01
N HIS A 129 -6.43 13.51 -7.09
CA HIS A 129 -6.34 12.49 -8.13
C HIS A 129 -4.97 11.81 -8.20
N TYR A 130 -4.04 12.21 -7.35
CA TYR A 130 -2.71 11.65 -7.33
C TYR A 130 -2.73 10.15 -7.03
N TYR A 131 -1.98 9.40 -7.80
CA TYR A 131 -1.95 7.93 -7.72
C TYR A 131 -1.76 7.40 -6.30
N TYR A 132 -0.83 7.99 -5.53
CA TYR A 132 -0.55 7.50 -4.19
C TYR A 132 -1.65 7.77 -3.18
N ARG A 133 -2.55 8.73 -3.40
CA ARG A 133 -3.78 8.83 -2.60
C ARG A 133 -4.55 7.51 -2.62
N GLY A 134 -4.77 6.99 -3.81
CA GLY A 134 -5.46 5.71 -3.97
C GLY A 134 -4.64 4.51 -3.48
N ALA A 135 -3.32 4.50 -3.75
CA ALA A 135 -2.44 3.44 -3.30
C ALA A 135 -2.38 3.33 -1.77
N PHE A 136 -2.43 4.45 -1.04
CA PHE A 136 -2.53 4.45 0.42
C PHE A 136 -3.89 3.91 0.90
N MET A 137 -4.97 4.25 0.20
CA MET A 137 -6.29 3.66 0.50
C MET A 137 -6.34 2.15 0.23
N ASP A 138 -5.60 1.65 -0.75
CA ASP A 138 -5.47 0.21 -1.00
C ASP A 138 -4.84 -0.52 0.20
N THR A 139 -3.90 0.13 0.89
CA THR A 139 -3.28 -0.46 2.10
C THR A 139 -4.27 -0.60 3.25
N ILE A 140 -5.17 0.37 3.42
CA ILE A 140 -6.24 0.33 4.41
C ILE A 140 -7.25 -0.75 4.06
N ARG A 141 -7.63 -0.86 2.78
CA ARG A 141 -8.52 -1.94 2.31
C ARG A 141 -7.93 -3.33 2.56
N ALA A 142 -6.62 -3.50 2.47
CA ALA A 142 -5.95 -4.75 2.83
C ALA A 142 -6.08 -5.07 4.33
N ILE A 143 -6.00 -4.07 5.20
CA ILE A 143 -6.24 -4.22 6.65
C ILE A 143 -7.70 -4.59 6.91
N ASP A 144 -8.66 -3.95 6.24
CA ASP A 144 -10.08 -4.30 6.33
C ASP A 144 -10.31 -5.77 5.95
N PHE A 145 -9.69 -6.21 4.84
CA PHE A 145 -9.79 -7.59 4.38
C PHE A 145 -9.31 -8.57 5.44
N VAL A 146 -8.08 -8.43 5.94
CA VAL A 146 -7.54 -9.41 6.90
C VAL A 146 -8.30 -9.41 8.21
N LEU A 147 -8.81 -8.27 8.65
CA LEU A 147 -9.64 -8.16 9.86
C LEU A 147 -11.05 -8.74 9.67
N SER A 148 -11.55 -8.84 8.46
CA SER A 148 -12.84 -9.48 8.16
C SER A 148 -12.77 -11.01 8.18
N GLN A 149 -11.58 -11.59 8.24
CA GLN A 149 -11.39 -13.04 8.20
C GLN A 149 -11.45 -13.65 9.60
N ASP A 150 -12.30 -14.64 9.81
CA ASP A 150 -12.49 -15.31 11.10
C ASP A 150 -11.21 -15.93 11.67
N VAL A 151 -10.26 -16.29 10.81
CA VAL A 151 -8.98 -16.89 11.17
C VAL A 151 -7.98 -15.88 11.74
N THR A 152 -8.23 -14.59 11.60
CA THR A 152 -7.37 -13.52 12.09
C THR A 152 -7.52 -13.29 13.59
N ASP A 153 -6.41 -13.14 14.31
CA ASP A 153 -6.42 -12.48 15.64
C ASP A 153 -6.37 -10.97 15.42
N PRO A 154 -7.47 -10.24 15.68
CA PRO A 154 -7.54 -8.80 15.37
C PRO A 154 -6.61 -7.94 16.24
N ARG A 155 -6.00 -8.52 17.28
CA ARG A 155 -5.01 -7.83 18.14
C ARG A 155 -3.60 -7.90 17.58
N CYS A 156 -3.37 -8.69 16.53
CA CYS A 156 -2.04 -9.04 16.01
C CYS A 156 -1.97 -8.86 14.49
N VAL A 157 -2.35 -7.67 13.99
CA VAL A 157 -2.15 -7.29 12.58
C VAL A 157 -0.84 -6.50 12.50
N LEU A 158 0.12 -7.04 11.77
CA LEU A 158 1.45 -6.49 11.59
C LEU A 158 1.64 -6.09 10.13
N LEU A 159 2.33 -4.97 9.89
CA LEU A 159 2.61 -4.47 8.55
C LEU A 159 4.11 -4.52 8.27
N GLU A 160 4.49 -4.84 7.05
CA GLU A 160 5.88 -4.75 6.60
C GLU A 160 5.98 -4.33 5.14
N GLY A 161 7.13 -3.78 4.77
CA GLY A 161 7.43 -3.45 3.38
C GLY A 161 8.71 -2.66 3.23
N GLY A 162 9.30 -2.76 2.04
CA GLY A 162 10.53 -2.05 1.69
C GLY A 162 10.35 -1.07 0.55
N SER A 163 11.18 -0.02 0.52
CA SER A 163 11.14 1.02 -0.50
C SER A 163 9.75 1.65 -0.59
N GLN A 164 9.07 1.64 -1.73
CA GLN A 164 7.66 2.02 -1.84
C GLN A 164 6.80 1.30 -0.78
N GLY A 165 7.01 -0.01 -0.59
CA GLY A 165 6.30 -0.78 0.43
C GLY A 165 6.58 -0.28 1.85
N GLY A 166 7.77 0.26 2.11
CA GLY A 166 8.11 0.90 3.37
C GLY A 166 7.30 2.16 3.63
N ALA A 167 7.14 3.01 2.62
CA ALA A 167 6.26 4.19 2.70
C ALA A 167 4.78 3.80 2.87
N LEU A 168 4.31 2.80 2.12
CA LEU A 168 2.96 2.24 2.27
C LEU A 168 2.73 1.70 3.70
N THR A 169 3.74 1.06 4.29
CA THR A 169 3.72 0.57 5.67
C THR A 169 3.58 1.71 6.68
N LEU A 170 4.37 2.78 6.51
CA LEU A 170 4.31 3.96 7.38
C LEU A 170 2.96 4.66 7.28
N ALA A 171 2.48 4.89 6.05
CA ALA A 171 1.19 5.53 5.82
C ALA A 171 0.04 4.72 6.43
N ALA A 172 -0.01 3.41 6.18
CA ALA A 172 -1.03 2.53 6.72
C ALA A 172 -1.03 2.52 8.26
N ALA A 173 0.15 2.40 8.89
CA ALA A 173 0.28 2.42 10.34
C ALA A 173 -0.09 3.77 10.98
N SER A 174 0.08 4.87 10.24
CA SER A 174 -0.30 6.21 10.70
C SER A 174 -1.80 6.46 10.61
N LEU A 175 -2.44 5.90 9.57
CA LEU A 175 -3.87 6.11 9.27
C LEU A 175 -4.79 5.10 9.96
N ASP A 176 -4.29 3.93 10.35
CA ASP A 176 -5.10 2.85 10.90
C ASP A 176 -4.61 2.40 12.29
N LYS A 177 -5.38 2.74 13.30
CA LYS A 177 -5.08 2.40 14.71
C LYS A 177 -5.29 0.93 15.08
N ARG A 178 -5.84 0.10 14.17
CA ARG A 178 -6.04 -1.33 14.36
C ARG A 178 -4.74 -2.13 14.17
N VAL A 179 -3.69 -1.47 13.65
CA VAL A 179 -2.38 -2.08 13.43
C VAL A 179 -1.63 -2.24 14.75
N ALA A 180 -1.17 -3.45 15.05
CA ALA A 180 -0.42 -3.77 16.27
C ALA A 180 1.06 -3.43 16.17
N GLY A 181 1.62 -3.40 14.96
CA GLY A 181 3.02 -3.05 14.73
C GLY A 181 3.36 -2.92 13.25
N ALA A 182 4.43 -2.19 12.96
CA ALA A 182 4.89 -1.95 11.61
C ALA A 182 6.41 -2.06 11.50
N ALA A 183 6.89 -2.70 10.45
CA ALA A 183 8.31 -2.90 10.15
C ALA A 183 8.65 -2.36 8.74
N PRO A 184 8.66 -1.03 8.55
CA PRO A 184 9.12 -0.45 7.30
C PRO A 184 10.64 -0.55 7.19
N TYR A 185 11.17 -0.87 6.00
CA TYR A 185 12.60 -0.82 5.76
C TYR A 185 12.90 0.00 4.50
N VAL A 186 13.97 0.77 4.54
CA VAL A 186 14.40 1.72 3.49
C VAL A 186 13.21 2.46 2.85
N PRO A 187 12.34 3.13 3.64
CA PRO A 187 11.13 3.73 3.11
C PRO A 187 11.46 4.79 2.05
N PHE A 188 10.64 4.84 1.02
CA PHE A 188 10.67 5.81 -0.07
C PHE A 188 9.33 6.57 -0.10
N LEU A 189 9.15 7.60 -0.89
CA LEU A 189 7.98 8.49 -0.97
C LEU A 189 7.86 9.45 0.23
N GLY A 190 8.98 10.00 0.66
CA GLY A 190 9.01 11.05 1.69
C GLY A 190 10.14 12.02 1.41
N ASP A 191 9.99 13.23 1.91
CA ASP A 191 10.98 14.30 1.80
C ASP A 191 11.50 14.53 0.36
N PHE A 192 10.55 14.62 -0.58
CA PHE A 192 10.88 14.72 -2.00
C PHE A 192 11.72 15.94 -2.36
N ARG A 193 11.57 17.05 -1.61
CA ARG A 193 12.36 18.25 -1.88
C ARG A 193 13.85 17.99 -1.71
N ASP A 194 14.23 17.48 -0.54
CA ASP A 194 15.64 17.20 -0.22
C ASP A 194 16.14 15.98 -1.01
N TYR A 195 15.28 14.98 -1.20
CA TYR A 195 15.64 13.78 -1.95
C TYR A 195 16.02 14.08 -3.40
N PHE A 196 15.28 14.97 -4.09
CA PHE A 196 15.55 15.32 -5.48
C PHE A 196 16.76 16.24 -5.65
N GLU A 197 17.28 16.83 -4.57
CA GLU A 197 18.58 17.54 -4.58
C GLU A 197 19.77 16.56 -4.51
N ILE A 198 19.55 15.33 -4.01
CA ILE A 198 20.61 14.33 -3.79
C ILE A 198 20.72 13.36 -4.96
N VAL A 199 19.60 12.96 -5.56
CA VAL A 199 19.53 11.94 -6.61
C VAL A 199 18.60 12.36 -7.75
N ASP A 200 19.01 12.02 -8.97
CA ASP A 200 18.25 12.37 -10.18
C ASP A 200 16.94 11.56 -10.30
N TRP A 201 16.98 10.27 -9.99
CA TRP A 201 15.81 9.43 -10.09
C TRP A 201 15.08 9.35 -8.75
N PRO A 202 13.74 9.46 -8.73
CA PRO A 202 12.81 9.71 -9.85
C PRO A 202 12.54 11.19 -10.14
N GLY A 203 13.26 12.12 -9.52
CA GLY A 203 13.05 13.57 -9.67
C GLY A 203 12.98 14.02 -11.14
N ASN A 204 13.85 13.45 -11.99
CA ASN A 204 13.85 13.74 -13.42
C ASN A 204 12.50 13.42 -14.10
N LYS A 205 11.81 12.35 -13.68
CA LYS A 205 10.49 11.99 -14.20
C LYS A 205 9.41 12.97 -13.73
N PHE A 206 9.43 13.31 -12.44
CA PHE A 206 8.51 14.27 -11.86
C PHE A 206 8.63 15.65 -12.50
N PHE A 207 9.87 16.12 -12.71
CA PHE A 207 10.10 17.42 -13.35
C PHE A 207 9.70 17.43 -14.82
N ALA A 208 9.94 16.35 -15.55
CA ALA A 208 9.49 16.22 -16.94
C ALA A 208 7.94 16.23 -17.00
N GLU A 209 7.27 15.52 -16.12
CA GLU A 209 5.82 15.49 -16.09
C GLU A 209 5.22 16.83 -15.65
N ALA A 210 5.83 17.53 -14.70
CA ALA A 210 5.39 18.87 -14.33
C ALA A 210 5.45 19.84 -15.51
N ILE A 211 6.49 19.75 -16.36
CA ILE A 211 6.58 20.53 -17.61
C ILE A 211 5.45 20.15 -18.58
N ASN A 212 5.21 18.85 -18.78
CA ASN A 212 4.12 18.36 -19.66
C ASN A 212 2.76 18.85 -19.22
N LEU A 213 2.52 18.90 -17.90
CA LEU A 213 1.27 19.38 -17.30
C LEU A 213 1.18 20.92 -17.22
N GLY A 214 2.27 21.64 -17.50
CA GLY A 214 2.31 23.11 -17.40
C GLY A 214 2.23 23.62 -15.96
N ILE A 215 2.66 22.82 -14.98
CA ILE A 215 2.68 23.21 -13.56
C ILE A 215 4.09 23.56 -13.11
N SER A 216 4.20 24.42 -12.09
CA SER A 216 5.48 24.74 -11.46
C SER A 216 5.95 23.60 -10.56
N ARG A 217 7.27 23.55 -10.24
CA ARG A 217 7.80 22.61 -9.25
C ARG A 217 7.12 22.75 -7.88
N GLU A 218 6.78 23.98 -7.50
CA GLU A 218 6.10 24.24 -6.23
C GLU A 218 4.69 23.61 -6.20
N GLN A 219 3.91 23.77 -7.28
CA GLN A 219 2.61 23.10 -7.40
C GLN A 219 2.73 21.57 -7.38
N MET A 220 3.76 21.02 -8.03
CA MET A 220 4.08 19.60 -7.97
C MET A 220 4.34 19.14 -6.52
N TYR A 221 5.18 19.88 -5.78
CA TYR A 221 5.47 19.54 -4.38
C TYR A 221 4.27 19.68 -3.43
N GLN A 222 3.28 20.50 -3.78
CA GLN A 222 2.01 20.56 -3.03
C GLN A 222 1.13 19.32 -3.24
N THR A 223 1.38 18.54 -4.29
CA THR A 223 0.69 17.29 -4.56
C THR A 223 1.36 16.11 -3.86
N LEU A 224 2.69 16.15 -3.75
CA LEU A 224 3.52 15.10 -3.17
C LEU A 224 3.54 15.14 -1.65
#